data_d9364c77e0f5e96c6c7b1f395e9d4e8f
#
_entry.id   d9364c77e0f5e96c6c7b1f395e9d4e8f
#
_cell.length_a   1.000
_cell.length_b   1.000
_cell.length_c   1.000
_cell.angle_alpha   90.00
_cell.angle_beta   90.00
_cell.angle_gamma   90.00
#
_symmetry.space_group_name_H-M   'P 1'
#
loop_
_entity.id
_entity.type
_entity.pdbx_description
1 polymer ?
#
loop_
_entity_poly.entity_id
_entity_poly.type
_entity_poly.pdbx_seq_one_letter_code
_entity_poly.pdbx_strand_id
1 'polypeptide(L)'
;MQMADIARIAGVSKSTVSRALADSPLVNDKTKSLIRDIAQQHGYRINIAARNFRLKESLTVALLIPEADGVDWTISDAFFLEMTAAIAEALDQRGHALLLTRTSPQSGEWIEEFVRRRQADGIILIGQGSQHEVIQNIAKTFRGISVWGEAIAGAPYPTVGTDNFLGGQRATEHLLKRGCKRIAFVGYEPAPEIQARFQGYLSAIHAADIQHDETIVFSAVVGSSSANLVLERIIDQREMIDGFFVATDQQAVALMTALQKIGVDIPSQCAIVGYDDLPIARWYHPALTTIHQSRTLGAQILVDNLLAAIEGRDTASVKLDPELVVRESA
;
A
#
# COMPACT_ATOMS: atom_id res chain seq x y z
N MET A 1 21.88 21.26 28.47
CA MET A 1 22.63 20.26 29.24
C MET A 1 23.12 19.13 28.31
N GLN A 2 24.28 18.57 28.54
CA GLN A 2 24.83 17.44 27.78
C GLN A 2 24.89 16.18 28.64
N MET A 3 25.03 15.00 28.01
CA MET A 3 25.19 13.71 28.73
C MET A 3 26.38 13.72 29.69
N ALA A 4 27.44 14.51 29.40
CA ALA A 4 28.58 14.69 30.28
C ALA A 4 28.23 15.39 31.61
N ASP A 5 27.27 16.31 31.58
CA ASP A 5 26.84 17.04 32.78
C ASP A 5 26.03 16.13 33.71
N ILE A 6 25.15 15.28 33.11
CA ILE A 6 24.40 14.25 33.89
C ILE A 6 25.40 13.28 34.52
N ALA A 7 26.40 12.82 33.77
CA ALA A 7 27.42 11.92 34.30
C ALA A 7 28.15 12.51 35.52
N ARG A 8 28.52 13.79 35.43
CA ARG A 8 29.17 14.54 36.50
C ARG A 8 28.27 14.68 37.76
N ILE A 9 26.97 15.03 37.56
CA ILE A 9 26.00 15.20 38.64
C ILE A 9 25.69 13.85 39.33
N ALA A 10 25.53 12.78 38.53
CA ALA A 10 25.24 11.43 39.06
C ALA A 10 26.49 10.70 39.57
N GLY A 11 27.69 11.26 39.42
CA GLY A 11 28.93 10.60 39.86
C GLY A 11 29.29 9.33 39.10
N VAL A 12 28.88 9.22 37.83
CA VAL A 12 29.08 8.01 37.00
C VAL A 12 29.72 8.36 35.66
N SER A 13 30.13 7.34 34.90
CA SER A 13 30.68 7.53 33.56
C SER A 13 29.58 7.90 32.54
N LYS A 14 29.95 8.57 31.42
CA LYS A 14 29.04 8.81 30.29
C LYS A 14 28.44 7.52 29.74
N SER A 15 29.22 6.42 29.73
CA SER A 15 28.73 5.11 29.30
C SER A 15 27.66 4.54 30.25
N THR A 16 27.79 4.79 31.57
CA THR A 16 26.79 4.40 32.54
C THR A 16 25.50 5.20 32.35
N VAL A 17 25.59 6.53 32.12
CA VAL A 17 24.40 7.36 31.79
C VAL A 17 23.72 6.86 30.53
N SER A 18 24.48 6.60 29.46
CA SER A 18 23.92 6.08 28.21
C SER A 18 23.20 4.75 28.39
N ARG A 19 23.79 3.81 29.15
CA ARG A 19 23.19 2.52 29.45
C ARG A 19 21.95 2.64 30.34
N ALA A 20 21.99 3.50 31.36
CA ALA A 20 20.86 3.74 32.25
C ALA A 20 19.64 4.32 31.50
N LEU A 21 19.87 5.31 30.64
CA LEU A 21 18.82 5.94 29.80
C LEU A 21 18.30 4.98 28.72
N ALA A 22 19.10 3.99 28.30
CA ALA A 22 18.70 2.91 27.39
C ALA A 22 18.09 1.68 28.10
N ASP A 23 17.84 1.78 29.39
CA ASP A 23 17.30 0.70 30.25
C ASP A 23 18.13 -0.61 30.28
N SER A 24 19.41 -0.53 30.01
CA SER A 24 20.31 -1.67 29.96
C SER A 24 20.32 -2.47 31.28
N PRO A 25 20.28 -3.81 31.21
CA PRO A 25 20.35 -4.64 32.43
C PRO A 25 21.72 -4.56 33.13
N LEU A 26 22.73 -3.98 32.47
CA LEU A 26 24.06 -3.78 33.06
C LEU A 26 24.14 -2.63 34.08
N VAL A 27 23.04 -1.90 34.30
CA VAL A 27 22.94 -0.81 35.26
C VAL A 27 21.81 -1.16 36.25
N ASN A 28 22.10 -1.07 37.57
CA ASN A 28 21.10 -1.36 38.58
C ASN A 28 19.98 -0.30 38.59
N ASP A 29 18.81 -0.68 39.08
CA ASP A 29 17.59 0.14 38.98
C ASP A 29 17.72 1.44 39.81
N LYS A 30 18.43 1.43 40.94
CA LYS A 30 18.69 2.64 41.73
C LYS A 30 19.48 3.70 40.96
N THR A 31 20.49 3.26 40.22
CA THR A 31 21.28 4.14 39.37
C THR A 31 20.50 4.61 38.13
N LYS A 32 19.64 3.75 37.56
CA LYS A 32 18.74 4.12 36.47
C LYS A 32 17.77 5.21 36.90
N SER A 33 17.12 5.04 38.08
CA SER A 33 16.20 6.04 38.62
C SER A 33 16.88 7.39 38.84
N LEU A 34 18.02 7.40 39.52
CA LEU A 34 18.79 8.62 39.76
C LEU A 34 19.12 9.37 38.49
N ILE A 35 19.58 8.64 37.46
CA ILE A 35 19.95 9.25 36.18
C ILE A 35 18.71 9.79 35.44
N ARG A 36 17.57 9.08 35.48
CA ARG A 36 16.31 9.53 34.88
C ARG A 36 15.79 10.79 35.57
N ASP A 37 15.85 10.83 36.91
CA ASP A 37 15.42 12.01 37.69
C ASP A 37 16.26 13.25 37.37
N ILE A 38 17.60 13.10 37.30
CA ILE A 38 18.50 14.18 36.93
C ILE A 38 18.20 14.64 35.50
N ALA A 39 18.02 13.72 34.54
CA ALA A 39 17.71 14.03 33.16
C ALA A 39 16.38 14.81 33.05
N GLN A 40 15.35 14.38 33.79
CA GLN A 40 14.05 15.04 33.82
C GLN A 40 14.11 16.44 34.44
N GLN A 41 14.76 16.58 35.62
CA GLN A 41 14.92 17.86 36.31
C GLN A 41 15.60 18.93 35.45
N HIS A 42 16.52 18.50 34.61
CA HIS A 42 17.30 19.39 33.74
C HIS A 42 16.83 19.44 32.28
N GLY A 43 15.66 18.89 31.97
CA GLY A 43 15.09 18.91 30.62
C GLY A 43 15.97 18.22 29.57
N TYR A 44 16.83 17.28 29.98
CA TYR A 44 17.68 16.56 29.06
C TYR A 44 16.88 15.55 28.28
N ARG A 45 16.93 15.66 26.95
CA ARG A 45 16.39 14.65 26.03
C ARG A 45 17.54 13.92 25.36
N ILE A 46 17.40 12.59 25.24
CA ILE A 46 18.36 11.77 24.50
C ILE A 46 18.39 12.29 23.06
N ASN A 47 19.57 12.65 22.58
CA ASN A 47 19.73 12.93 21.14
C ASN A 47 19.67 11.59 20.38
N ILE A 48 18.48 11.29 19.87
CA ILE A 48 18.19 10.05 19.14
C ILE A 48 19.10 9.96 17.91
N ALA A 49 19.33 11.06 17.18
CA ALA A 49 20.20 11.07 16.03
C ALA A 49 21.65 10.67 16.38
N ALA A 50 22.20 11.18 17.52
CA ALA A 50 23.54 10.81 17.98
C ALA A 50 23.60 9.35 18.50
N ARG A 51 22.50 8.80 18.99
CA ARG A 51 22.41 7.39 19.37
C ARG A 51 22.37 6.51 18.13
N ASN A 52 21.50 6.81 17.18
CA ASN A 52 21.33 6.07 15.94
C ASN A 52 22.62 6.08 15.10
N PHE A 53 23.30 7.24 15.04
CA PHE A 53 24.61 7.33 14.38
C PHE A 53 25.65 6.36 14.94
N ARG A 54 25.66 6.15 16.28
CA ARG A 54 26.56 5.17 16.94
C ARG A 54 26.18 3.72 16.67
N LEU A 55 24.88 3.45 16.57
CA LEU A 55 24.35 2.11 16.25
C LEU A 55 24.42 1.81 14.76
N LYS A 56 24.70 2.81 13.93
CA LYS A 56 24.64 2.74 12.45
C LYS A 56 23.26 2.39 11.90
N GLU A 57 22.22 2.66 12.69
CA GLU A 57 20.82 2.46 12.37
C GLU A 57 20.13 3.82 12.36
N SER A 58 19.26 4.07 11.41
CA SER A 58 18.45 5.31 11.36
C SER A 58 17.14 5.17 12.13
N LEU A 59 16.68 3.94 12.37
CA LEU A 59 15.34 3.59 12.82
C LEU A 59 14.27 4.27 11.96
N THR A 60 14.55 4.43 10.68
CA THR A 60 13.70 5.08 9.71
C THR A 60 13.47 4.11 8.55
N VAL A 61 12.24 3.99 8.12
CA VAL A 61 11.85 3.24 6.93
C VAL A 61 11.32 4.22 5.89
N ALA A 62 11.81 4.14 4.68
CA ALA A 62 11.30 4.92 3.57
C ALA A 62 10.09 4.23 2.95
N LEU A 63 9.01 4.98 2.75
CA LEU A 63 7.90 4.60 1.92
C LEU A 63 8.01 5.30 0.58
N LEU A 64 8.10 4.51 -0.48
CA LEU A 64 8.24 4.98 -1.84
C LEU A 64 6.98 4.64 -2.62
N ILE A 65 6.44 5.66 -3.28
CA ILE A 65 5.32 5.49 -4.20
C ILE A 65 5.90 5.61 -5.61
N PRO A 66 5.94 4.52 -6.40
CA PRO A 66 6.47 4.56 -7.75
C PRO A 66 5.65 5.50 -8.63
N GLU A 67 6.30 6.41 -9.34
CA GLU A 67 5.65 7.12 -10.43
C GLU A 67 5.53 6.15 -11.62
N ALA A 68 4.35 6.06 -12.21
CA ALA A 68 4.14 5.36 -13.47
C ALA A 68 4.17 6.36 -14.64
N ASP A 69 4.85 6.00 -15.73
CA ASP A 69 4.92 6.86 -16.92
C ASP A 69 3.52 7.13 -17.47
N GLY A 70 3.20 8.41 -17.64
CA GLY A 70 1.92 8.87 -18.22
C GLY A 70 0.72 8.81 -17.27
N VAL A 71 0.94 8.50 -16.00
CA VAL A 71 -0.11 8.48 -14.97
C VAL A 71 0.23 9.53 -13.93
N ASP A 72 -0.63 10.52 -13.78
CA ASP A 72 -0.57 11.48 -12.66
C ASP A 72 -1.04 10.80 -11.36
N TRP A 73 -0.32 9.75 -10.93
CA TRP A 73 -0.50 9.20 -9.58
C TRP A 73 -0.14 10.28 -8.58
N THR A 74 -1.14 10.80 -7.93
CA THR A 74 -0.90 11.74 -6.84
C THR A 74 -0.89 10.96 -5.53
N ILE A 75 -0.03 11.39 -4.59
CA ILE A 75 -0.06 10.92 -3.19
C ILE A 75 -1.48 11.07 -2.60
N SER A 76 -2.32 11.87 -3.24
CA SER A 76 -3.73 12.08 -2.87
C SER A 76 -4.68 10.96 -3.27
N ASP A 77 -4.22 9.90 -3.95
CA ASP A 77 -5.05 8.71 -4.15
C ASP A 77 -5.41 8.10 -2.80
N ALA A 78 -6.72 7.85 -2.58
CA ALA A 78 -7.22 7.44 -1.28
C ALA A 78 -6.64 6.10 -0.82
N PHE A 79 -6.38 5.16 -1.73
CA PHE A 79 -5.76 3.88 -1.39
C PHE A 79 -4.34 4.07 -0.85
N PHE A 80 -3.53 4.92 -1.52
CA PHE A 80 -2.17 5.21 -1.07
C PHE A 80 -2.15 5.91 0.30
N LEU A 81 -3.09 6.83 0.55
CA LEU A 81 -3.19 7.50 1.85
C LEU A 81 -3.57 6.52 2.97
N GLU A 82 -4.56 5.67 2.75
CA GLU A 82 -5.00 4.64 3.71
C GLU A 82 -3.86 3.64 3.99
N MET A 83 -3.16 3.19 2.95
CA MET A 83 -2.05 2.27 3.10
C MET A 83 -0.85 2.93 3.79
N THR A 84 -0.56 4.20 3.48
CA THR A 84 0.48 4.99 4.16
C THR A 84 0.18 5.12 5.65
N ALA A 85 -1.07 5.40 6.02
CA ALA A 85 -1.48 5.49 7.42
C ALA A 85 -1.31 4.15 8.15
N ALA A 86 -1.74 3.03 7.54
CA ALA A 86 -1.58 1.69 8.12
C ALA A 86 -0.10 1.30 8.29
N ILE A 87 0.76 1.63 7.32
CA ILE A 87 2.21 1.39 7.40
C ILE A 87 2.85 2.26 8.49
N ALA A 88 2.46 3.54 8.60
CA ALA A 88 2.98 4.45 9.62
C ALA A 88 2.65 3.94 11.03
N GLU A 89 1.42 3.47 11.26
CA GLU A 89 1.00 2.89 12.53
C GLU A 89 1.78 1.58 12.84
N ALA A 90 1.94 0.71 11.85
CA ALA A 90 2.69 -0.53 12.02
C ALA A 90 4.19 -0.28 12.34
N LEU A 91 4.80 0.75 11.75
CA LEU A 91 6.17 1.17 12.05
C LEU A 91 6.31 1.80 13.42
N ASP A 92 5.38 2.69 13.82
CA ASP A 92 5.37 3.33 15.14
C ASP A 92 5.31 2.31 16.27
N GLN A 93 4.45 1.29 16.15
CA GLN A 93 4.35 0.16 17.10
C GLN A 93 5.67 -0.61 17.23
N ARG A 94 6.56 -0.54 16.26
CA ARG A 94 7.89 -1.18 16.24
C ARG A 94 9.04 -0.21 16.48
N GLY A 95 8.73 1.04 16.84
CA GLY A 95 9.71 2.08 17.17
C GLY A 95 10.48 2.65 15.99
N HIS A 96 9.92 2.57 14.80
CA HIS A 96 10.50 3.12 13.56
C HIS A 96 9.74 4.36 13.08
N ALA A 97 10.48 5.31 12.50
CA ALA A 97 9.90 6.48 11.85
C ALA A 97 9.63 6.18 10.36
N LEU A 98 8.56 6.78 9.82
CA LEU A 98 8.26 6.74 8.39
C LEU A 98 8.85 7.96 7.69
N LEU A 99 9.60 7.74 6.61
CA LEU A 99 10.03 8.78 5.67
C LEU A 99 9.27 8.59 4.35
N LEU A 100 8.27 9.44 4.10
CA LEU A 100 7.55 9.43 2.83
C LEU A 100 8.32 10.20 1.77
N THR A 101 8.60 9.58 0.64
CA THR A 101 9.26 10.23 -0.49
C THR A 101 8.71 9.72 -1.82
N ARG A 102 8.78 10.56 -2.84
CA ARG A 102 8.42 10.21 -4.21
C ARG A 102 9.65 9.70 -4.95
N THR A 103 9.42 8.80 -5.88
CA THR A 103 10.45 8.32 -6.79
C THR A 103 10.37 9.10 -8.09
N SER A 104 11.52 9.35 -8.72
CA SER A 104 11.51 9.84 -10.11
C SER A 104 11.74 8.65 -11.04
N PRO A 105 10.85 8.40 -12.02
CA PRO A 105 10.98 7.24 -12.92
C PRO A 105 12.17 7.33 -13.86
N GLN A 106 12.75 8.52 -14.02
CA GLN A 106 13.74 8.81 -15.06
C GLN A 106 15.17 8.32 -14.77
N SER A 107 15.46 7.87 -13.55
CA SER A 107 16.75 7.24 -13.26
C SER A 107 16.60 6.15 -12.19
N GLY A 108 16.87 4.89 -12.52
CA GLY A 108 16.99 3.80 -11.55
C GLY A 108 18.01 4.06 -10.43
N GLU A 109 18.80 5.13 -10.57
CA GLU A 109 19.84 5.56 -9.64
C GLU A 109 19.28 6.10 -8.30
N TRP A 110 18.02 6.53 -8.23
CA TRP A 110 17.47 7.17 -7.04
C TRP A 110 17.36 6.21 -5.83
N ILE A 111 17.00 4.92 -6.04
CA ILE A 111 16.97 3.94 -4.94
C ILE A 111 18.40 3.65 -4.48
N GLU A 112 19.34 3.47 -5.42
CA GLU A 112 20.75 3.26 -5.10
C GLU A 112 21.33 4.45 -4.33
N GLU A 113 21.03 5.66 -4.75
CA GLU A 113 21.47 6.88 -4.05
C GLU A 113 20.85 6.99 -2.66
N PHE A 114 19.55 6.67 -2.53
CA PHE A 114 18.84 6.66 -1.25
C PHE A 114 19.49 5.67 -0.26
N VAL A 115 19.75 4.44 -0.71
CA VAL A 115 20.45 3.41 0.06
C VAL A 115 21.87 3.85 0.41
N ARG A 116 22.60 4.43 -0.56
CA ARG A 116 23.97 4.91 -0.36
C ARG A 116 24.05 6.03 0.68
N ARG A 117 23.06 6.94 0.69
CA ARG A 117 22.98 8.05 1.65
C ARG A 117 22.58 7.62 3.06
N ARG A 118 22.16 6.37 3.26
CA ARG A 118 21.71 5.81 4.53
C ARG A 118 20.62 6.66 5.20
N GLN A 119 19.69 7.16 4.43
CA GLN A 119 18.57 7.97 4.93
C GLN A 119 17.52 7.12 5.64
N ALA A 120 17.45 5.83 5.32
CA ALA A 120 16.62 4.83 5.97
C ALA A 120 17.33 3.48 6.03
N ASP A 121 16.88 2.62 6.93
CA ASP A 121 17.39 1.27 7.12
C ASP A 121 16.71 0.29 6.16
N GLY A 122 15.51 0.62 5.71
CA GLY A 122 14.73 -0.17 4.77
C GLY A 122 13.77 0.65 3.93
N ILE A 123 13.22 -0.01 2.91
CA ILE A 123 12.34 0.59 1.92
C ILE A 123 11.08 -0.26 1.78
N ILE A 124 9.93 0.40 1.88
CA ILE A 124 8.63 -0.15 1.49
C ILE A 124 8.20 0.53 0.19
N LEU A 125 7.67 -0.26 -0.75
CA LEU A 125 7.03 0.24 -1.96
C LEU A 125 5.55 -0.15 -1.96
N ILE A 126 4.68 0.74 -2.46
CA ILE A 126 3.28 0.43 -2.73
C ILE A 126 3.13 0.31 -4.25
N GLY A 127 2.99 -0.93 -4.73
CA GLY A 127 3.03 -1.29 -6.14
C GLY A 127 4.44 -1.43 -6.70
N GLN A 128 4.58 -2.22 -7.74
CA GLN A 128 5.84 -2.36 -8.49
C GLN A 128 5.87 -1.46 -9.73
N GLY A 129 4.69 -1.12 -10.27
CA GLY A 129 4.56 -0.33 -11.49
C GLY A 129 5.42 -0.88 -12.64
N SER A 130 5.98 0.02 -13.43
CA SER A 130 6.96 -0.29 -14.50
C SER A 130 8.39 -0.54 -13.98
N GLN A 131 8.62 -0.46 -12.66
CA GLN A 131 9.98 -0.44 -12.08
C GLN A 131 10.45 -1.79 -11.51
N HIS A 132 9.74 -2.87 -11.83
CA HIS A 132 10.07 -4.20 -11.32
C HIS A 132 11.55 -4.59 -11.52
N GLU A 133 12.12 -4.36 -12.70
CA GLU A 133 13.52 -4.67 -13.00
C GLU A 133 14.50 -3.87 -12.12
N VAL A 134 14.20 -2.59 -11.89
CA VAL A 134 15.02 -1.72 -11.03
C VAL A 134 14.99 -2.24 -9.60
N ILE A 135 13.80 -2.56 -9.07
CA ILE A 135 13.63 -3.10 -7.72
C ILE A 135 14.36 -4.44 -7.59
N GLN A 136 14.26 -5.33 -8.58
CA GLN A 136 14.98 -6.60 -8.61
C GLN A 136 16.50 -6.41 -8.53
N ASN A 137 17.05 -5.49 -9.32
CA ASN A 137 18.49 -5.26 -9.35
C ASN A 137 19.01 -4.76 -8.02
N ILE A 138 18.29 -3.86 -7.37
CA ILE A 138 18.67 -3.32 -6.06
C ILE A 138 18.54 -4.38 -4.97
N ALA A 139 17.48 -5.20 -5.01
CA ALA A 139 17.24 -6.25 -4.03
C ALA A 139 18.35 -7.34 -4.01
N LYS A 140 19.15 -7.47 -5.09
CA LYS A 140 20.34 -8.34 -5.12
C LYS A 140 21.44 -7.89 -4.15
N THR A 141 21.53 -6.59 -3.87
CA THR A 141 22.56 -5.99 -3.03
C THR A 141 22.04 -5.37 -1.73
N PHE A 142 20.76 -5.02 -1.71
CA PHE A 142 20.10 -4.41 -0.56
C PHE A 142 18.86 -5.23 -0.17
N ARG A 143 18.93 -5.94 0.94
CA ARG A 143 17.87 -6.83 1.41
C ARG A 143 16.70 -6.12 2.07
N GLY A 144 16.88 -4.90 2.55
CA GLY A 144 15.86 -4.13 3.28
C GLY A 144 14.75 -3.61 2.37
N ILE A 145 14.10 -4.47 1.58
CA ILE A 145 12.99 -4.12 0.68
C ILE A 145 11.79 -5.02 0.99
N SER A 146 10.60 -4.42 1.05
CA SER A 146 9.32 -5.12 1.08
C SER A 146 8.31 -4.36 0.22
N VAL A 147 7.47 -5.07 -0.52
CA VAL A 147 6.58 -4.47 -1.52
C VAL A 147 5.14 -4.86 -1.27
N TRP A 148 4.25 -3.87 -1.17
CA TRP A 148 2.83 -4.10 -1.30
C TRP A 148 2.51 -4.26 -2.79
N GLY A 149 2.07 -5.44 -3.20
CA GLY A 149 1.78 -5.70 -4.61
C GLY A 149 1.60 -7.17 -4.94
N GLU A 150 1.50 -7.47 -6.22
CA GLU A 150 1.36 -8.83 -6.71
C GLU A 150 2.69 -9.61 -6.59
N ALA A 151 2.62 -10.88 -6.25
CA ALA A 151 3.79 -11.74 -6.18
C ALA A 151 4.31 -12.07 -7.59
N ILE A 152 5.52 -11.62 -7.89
CA ILE A 152 6.19 -11.90 -9.17
C ILE A 152 7.15 -13.08 -8.98
N ALA A 153 7.01 -14.10 -9.83
CA ALA A 153 7.84 -15.29 -9.74
C ALA A 153 9.34 -14.96 -9.85
N GLY A 154 10.15 -15.45 -8.90
CA GLY A 154 11.59 -15.23 -8.89
C GLY A 154 12.03 -13.84 -8.39
N ALA A 155 11.13 -13.00 -7.90
CA ALA A 155 11.50 -11.73 -7.28
C ALA A 155 12.35 -11.96 -6.01
N PRO A 156 13.49 -11.27 -5.87
CA PRO A 156 14.40 -11.44 -4.73
C PRO A 156 13.99 -10.63 -3.50
N TYR A 157 12.74 -10.19 -3.42
CA TYR A 157 12.16 -9.41 -2.33
C TYR A 157 10.77 -9.95 -1.96
N PRO A 158 10.36 -9.88 -0.70
CA PRO A 158 9.03 -10.30 -0.29
C PRO A 158 7.97 -9.30 -0.78
N THR A 159 6.84 -9.84 -1.22
CA THR A 159 5.62 -9.08 -1.50
C THR A 159 4.52 -9.43 -0.50
N VAL A 160 3.73 -8.46 -0.15
CA VAL A 160 2.48 -8.64 0.59
C VAL A 160 1.38 -7.96 -0.21
N GLY A 161 0.30 -8.65 -0.48
CA GLY A 161 -0.79 -8.07 -1.24
C GLY A 161 -2.03 -8.95 -1.18
N THR A 162 -3.15 -8.41 -1.63
CA THR A 162 -4.39 -9.17 -1.77
C THR A 162 -4.26 -10.13 -2.96
N ASP A 163 -4.88 -11.31 -2.89
CA ASP A 163 -5.01 -12.18 -4.05
C ASP A 163 -5.95 -11.52 -5.08
N ASN A 164 -5.33 -10.76 -5.99
CA ASN A 164 -6.04 -9.94 -6.97
C ASN A 164 -6.81 -10.80 -7.98
N PHE A 165 -6.29 -11.99 -8.33
CA PHE A 165 -7.01 -12.91 -9.19
C PHE A 165 -8.31 -13.39 -8.52
N LEU A 166 -8.22 -13.86 -7.29
CA LEU A 166 -9.38 -14.34 -6.53
C LEU A 166 -10.37 -13.19 -6.27
N GLY A 167 -9.87 -11.98 -6.01
CA GLY A 167 -10.70 -10.78 -5.85
C GLY A 167 -11.50 -10.44 -7.11
N GLY A 168 -10.84 -10.44 -8.27
CA GLY A 168 -11.49 -10.24 -9.57
C GLY A 168 -12.52 -11.31 -9.89
N GLN A 169 -12.20 -12.56 -9.57
CA GLN A 169 -13.12 -13.68 -9.73
C GLN A 169 -14.38 -13.49 -8.84
N ARG A 170 -14.21 -13.24 -7.54
CA ARG A 170 -15.32 -13.04 -6.59
C ARG A 170 -16.22 -11.85 -6.97
N ALA A 171 -15.64 -10.74 -7.41
CA ALA A 171 -16.39 -9.57 -7.88
C ALA A 171 -17.27 -9.92 -9.08
N THR A 172 -16.71 -10.61 -10.05
CA THR A 172 -17.42 -10.99 -11.28
C THR A 172 -18.47 -12.08 -11.03
N GLU A 173 -18.16 -13.10 -10.21
CA GLU A 173 -19.13 -14.12 -9.81
C GLU A 173 -20.33 -13.51 -9.08
N HIS A 174 -20.11 -12.46 -8.27
CA HIS A 174 -21.22 -11.76 -7.61
C HIS A 174 -22.17 -11.13 -8.64
N LEU A 175 -21.64 -10.41 -9.63
CA LEU A 175 -22.43 -9.84 -10.72
C LEU A 175 -23.20 -10.93 -11.50
N LEU A 176 -22.55 -12.04 -11.82
CA LEU A 176 -23.18 -13.19 -12.48
C LEU A 176 -24.33 -13.78 -11.64
N LYS A 177 -24.14 -13.96 -10.33
CA LYS A 177 -25.16 -14.43 -9.39
C LYS A 177 -26.36 -13.49 -9.29
N ARG A 178 -26.15 -12.19 -9.50
CA ARG A 178 -27.24 -11.20 -9.59
C ARG A 178 -28.01 -11.26 -10.92
N GLY A 179 -27.54 -12.04 -11.88
CA GLY A 179 -28.19 -12.22 -13.17
C GLY A 179 -27.59 -11.36 -14.29
N CYS A 180 -26.51 -10.63 -14.04
CA CYS A 180 -25.81 -9.90 -15.09
C CYS A 180 -25.26 -10.86 -16.15
N LYS A 181 -25.44 -10.51 -17.42
CA LYS A 181 -25.04 -11.31 -18.58
C LYS A 181 -23.95 -10.64 -19.41
N ARG A 182 -23.88 -9.33 -19.38
CA ARG A 182 -22.90 -8.55 -20.11
C ARG A 182 -22.16 -7.62 -19.16
N ILE A 183 -21.11 -8.15 -18.56
CA ILE A 183 -20.31 -7.48 -17.53
C ILE A 183 -19.10 -6.84 -18.18
N ALA A 184 -18.96 -5.52 -18.04
CA ALA A 184 -17.78 -4.77 -18.49
C ALA A 184 -16.69 -4.76 -17.40
N PHE A 185 -15.42 -4.75 -17.85
CA PHE A 185 -14.28 -4.46 -16.99
C PHE A 185 -13.81 -3.01 -17.23
N VAL A 186 -13.67 -2.23 -16.15
CA VAL A 186 -13.27 -0.83 -16.22
C VAL A 186 -12.00 -0.60 -15.40
N GLY A 187 -11.01 0.09 -15.97
CA GLY A 187 -9.76 0.42 -15.30
C GLY A 187 -8.60 -0.50 -15.69
N TYR A 188 -8.67 -1.15 -16.87
CA TYR A 188 -7.57 -1.98 -17.34
C TYR A 188 -6.31 -1.15 -17.59
N GLU A 189 -5.22 -1.56 -16.97
CA GLU A 189 -3.88 -0.99 -17.13
C GLU A 189 -2.81 -2.09 -16.97
N PRO A 190 -1.55 -1.85 -17.40
CA PRO A 190 -0.50 -2.87 -17.38
C PRO A 190 0.08 -3.16 -15.98
N ALA A 191 -0.46 -2.58 -14.90
CA ALA A 191 -0.03 -2.89 -13.53
C ALA A 191 -0.33 -4.35 -13.17
N PRO A 192 0.60 -5.10 -12.55
CA PRO A 192 0.44 -6.52 -12.25
C PRO A 192 -0.84 -6.84 -11.45
N GLU A 193 -1.19 -5.99 -10.50
CA GLU A 193 -2.37 -6.13 -9.66
C GLU A 193 -3.66 -6.04 -10.49
N ILE A 194 -3.73 -5.07 -11.40
CA ILE A 194 -4.89 -4.87 -12.28
C ILE A 194 -5.01 -5.99 -13.29
N GLN A 195 -3.88 -6.44 -13.84
CA GLN A 195 -3.88 -7.61 -14.73
C GLN A 195 -4.39 -8.87 -14.01
N ALA A 196 -3.97 -9.08 -12.75
CA ALA A 196 -4.46 -10.22 -11.98
C ALA A 196 -5.98 -10.12 -11.70
N ARG A 197 -6.52 -8.92 -11.37
CA ARG A 197 -7.97 -8.67 -11.25
C ARG A 197 -8.70 -9.00 -12.56
N PHE A 198 -8.15 -8.54 -13.68
CA PHE A 198 -8.70 -8.81 -15.00
C PHE A 198 -8.68 -10.31 -15.35
N GLN A 199 -7.61 -11.04 -15.04
CA GLN A 199 -7.57 -12.49 -15.23
C GLN A 199 -8.60 -13.23 -14.37
N GLY A 200 -8.85 -12.75 -13.15
CA GLY A 200 -9.94 -13.27 -12.29
C GLY A 200 -11.33 -13.02 -12.90
N TYR A 201 -11.56 -11.82 -13.46
CA TYR A 201 -12.76 -11.49 -14.23
C TYR A 201 -12.95 -12.45 -15.41
N LEU A 202 -11.92 -12.63 -16.24
CA LEU A 202 -11.98 -13.54 -17.38
C LEU A 202 -12.28 -14.99 -16.95
N SER A 203 -11.67 -15.45 -15.88
CA SER A 203 -11.91 -16.78 -15.32
C SER A 203 -13.38 -16.99 -14.96
N ALA A 204 -14.02 -16.02 -14.31
CA ALA A 204 -15.42 -16.08 -13.92
C ALA A 204 -16.36 -16.04 -15.15
N ILE A 205 -16.08 -15.18 -16.13
CA ILE A 205 -16.82 -15.08 -17.39
C ILE A 205 -16.78 -16.41 -18.16
N HIS A 206 -15.60 -16.99 -18.30
CA HIS A 206 -15.43 -18.30 -18.97
C HIS A 206 -16.12 -19.44 -18.22
N ALA A 207 -16.05 -19.45 -16.88
CA ALA A 207 -16.73 -20.46 -16.06
C ALA A 207 -18.26 -20.41 -16.17
N ALA A 208 -18.82 -19.26 -16.57
CA ALA A 208 -20.24 -19.07 -16.83
C ALA A 208 -20.63 -19.31 -18.30
N ASP A 209 -19.75 -19.84 -19.13
CA ASP A 209 -19.93 -20.05 -20.58
C ASP A 209 -20.31 -18.76 -21.34
N ILE A 210 -19.87 -17.60 -20.84
CA ILE A 210 -20.07 -16.31 -21.51
C ILE A 210 -18.85 -16.00 -22.39
N GLN A 211 -19.09 -15.67 -23.65
CA GLN A 211 -18.02 -15.25 -24.53
C GLN A 211 -17.49 -13.88 -24.12
N HIS A 212 -16.18 -13.80 -23.93
CA HIS A 212 -15.52 -12.53 -23.62
C HIS A 212 -15.63 -11.56 -24.81
N ASP A 213 -15.95 -10.31 -24.50
CA ASP A 213 -16.09 -9.21 -25.46
C ASP A 213 -15.07 -8.11 -25.11
N GLU A 214 -14.01 -8.03 -25.92
CA GLU A 214 -12.95 -7.03 -25.74
C GLU A 214 -13.45 -5.58 -25.89
N THR A 215 -14.60 -5.36 -26.54
CA THR A 215 -15.14 -4.01 -26.77
C THR A 215 -15.66 -3.36 -25.48
N ILE A 216 -15.95 -4.16 -24.45
CA ILE A 216 -16.40 -3.71 -23.14
C ILE A 216 -15.30 -3.79 -22.07
N VAL A 217 -14.03 -3.87 -22.49
CA VAL A 217 -12.87 -3.66 -21.63
C VAL A 217 -12.39 -2.21 -21.80
N PHE A 218 -12.45 -1.45 -20.73
CA PHE A 218 -12.15 -0.03 -20.75
C PHE A 218 -10.87 0.27 -19.97
N SER A 219 -9.90 0.89 -20.63
CA SER A 219 -8.69 1.40 -20.00
C SER A 219 -8.98 2.79 -19.47
N ALA A 220 -9.24 2.89 -18.18
CA ALA A 220 -9.50 4.16 -17.50
C ALA A 220 -8.47 4.39 -16.41
N VAL A 221 -7.76 5.50 -16.49
CA VAL A 221 -6.91 5.98 -15.40
C VAL A 221 -7.59 7.20 -14.79
N VAL A 222 -7.94 7.10 -13.50
CA VAL A 222 -8.54 8.22 -12.76
C VAL A 222 -7.58 9.40 -12.75
N GLY A 223 -8.09 10.60 -13.05
CA GLY A 223 -7.27 11.82 -13.08
C GLY A 223 -6.52 12.07 -14.37
N SER A 224 -6.56 11.13 -15.35
CA SER A 224 -5.99 11.37 -16.67
C SER A 224 -6.95 12.17 -17.56
N SER A 225 -6.39 12.88 -18.55
CA SER A 225 -7.18 13.59 -19.59
C SER A 225 -8.05 12.64 -20.41
N SER A 226 -7.74 11.34 -20.43
CA SER A 226 -8.49 10.30 -21.12
C SER A 226 -9.68 9.77 -20.32
N ALA A 227 -9.77 10.02 -19.00
CA ALA A 227 -10.85 9.48 -18.17
C ALA A 227 -12.25 9.90 -18.66
N ASN A 228 -12.42 11.15 -19.10
CA ASN A 228 -13.69 11.65 -19.64
C ASN A 228 -14.06 10.94 -20.94
N LEU A 229 -13.10 10.71 -21.85
CA LEU A 229 -13.34 10.01 -23.12
C LEU A 229 -13.76 8.55 -22.89
N VAL A 230 -13.17 7.89 -21.86
CA VAL A 230 -13.56 6.52 -21.50
C VAL A 230 -14.97 6.50 -20.91
N LEU A 231 -15.33 7.45 -20.06
CA LEU A 231 -16.70 7.60 -19.54
C LEU A 231 -17.71 7.84 -20.66
N GLU A 232 -17.41 8.69 -21.63
CA GLU A 232 -18.28 8.90 -22.82
C GLU A 232 -18.50 7.60 -23.59
N ARG A 233 -17.44 6.82 -23.86
CA ARG A 233 -17.55 5.52 -24.52
C ARG A 233 -18.39 4.52 -23.73
N ILE A 234 -18.27 4.49 -22.41
CA ILE A 234 -19.09 3.64 -21.54
C ILE A 234 -20.56 4.07 -21.62
N ILE A 235 -20.82 5.39 -21.59
CA ILE A 235 -22.16 5.95 -21.67
C ILE A 235 -22.82 5.58 -23.02
N ASP A 236 -22.08 5.63 -24.12
CA ASP A 236 -22.57 5.26 -25.46
C ASP A 236 -22.94 3.77 -25.57
N GLN A 237 -22.26 2.92 -24.83
CA GLN A 237 -22.48 1.45 -24.84
C GLN A 237 -23.35 0.94 -23.69
N ARG A 238 -23.79 1.82 -22.76
CA ARG A 238 -24.45 1.45 -21.50
C ARG A 238 -25.69 0.57 -21.63
N GLU A 239 -26.46 0.75 -22.70
CA GLU A 239 -27.71 -0.02 -22.90
C GLU A 239 -27.47 -1.51 -23.15
N MET A 240 -26.23 -1.86 -23.46
CA MET A 240 -25.81 -3.25 -23.68
C MET A 240 -25.09 -3.86 -22.48
N ILE A 241 -24.83 -3.08 -21.41
CA ILE A 241 -24.03 -3.50 -20.25
C ILE A 241 -24.95 -3.49 -19.02
N ASP A 242 -25.07 -4.63 -18.36
CA ASP A 242 -25.90 -4.83 -17.16
C ASP A 242 -25.07 -4.97 -15.87
N GLY A 243 -23.76 -5.08 -15.98
CA GLY A 243 -22.85 -5.15 -14.86
C GLY A 243 -21.49 -4.50 -15.14
N PHE A 244 -20.89 -3.89 -14.13
CA PHE A 244 -19.54 -3.32 -14.20
C PHE A 244 -18.70 -3.86 -13.05
N PHE A 245 -17.58 -4.53 -13.39
CA PHE A 245 -16.50 -4.70 -12.43
C PHE A 245 -15.45 -3.63 -12.69
N VAL A 246 -15.26 -2.77 -11.70
CA VAL A 246 -14.36 -1.62 -11.78
C VAL A 246 -13.13 -1.88 -10.93
N ALA A 247 -11.96 -1.66 -11.52
CA ALA A 247 -10.68 -2.06 -10.93
C ALA A 247 -10.34 -1.36 -9.61
N THR A 248 -10.93 -0.18 -9.31
CA THR A 248 -10.77 0.54 -8.03
C THR A 248 -12.08 1.22 -7.61
N ASP A 249 -12.27 1.43 -6.32
CA ASP A 249 -13.44 2.14 -5.79
C ASP A 249 -13.52 3.60 -6.28
N GLN A 250 -12.37 4.24 -6.44
CA GLN A 250 -12.32 5.62 -6.92
C GLN A 250 -12.86 5.74 -8.35
N GLN A 251 -12.50 4.78 -9.22
CA GLN A 251 -13.04 4.70 -10.58
C GLN A 251 -14.52 4.30 -10.57
N ALA A 252 -14.91 3.39 -9.66
CA ALA A 252 -16.31 2.97 -9.53
C ALA A 252 -17.22 4.15 -9.14
N VAL A 253 -16.82 4.96 -8.16
CA VAL A 253 -17.57 6.16 -7.75
C VAL A 253 -17.64 7.19 -8.88
N ALA A 254 -16.57 7.39 -9.65
CA ALA A 254 -16.59 8.26 -10.81
C ALA A 254 -17.57 7.79 -11.89
N LEU A 255 -17.57 6.48 -12.19
CA LEU A 255 -18.52 5.85 -13.12
C LEU A 255 -19.95 5.96 -12.62
N MET A 256 -20.23 5.62 -11.34
CA MET A 256 -21.55 5.77 -10.74
C MET A 256 -22.07 7.20 -10.86
N THR A 257 -21.21 8.18 -10.56
CA THR A 257 -21.55 9.61 -10.68
C THR A 257 -21.93 9.98 -12.12
N ALA A 258 -21.20 9.49 -13.12
CA ALA A 258 -21.47 9.77 -14.52
C ALA A 258 -22.78 9.12 -15.00
N LEU A 259 -23.02 7.87 -14.62
CA LEU A 259 -24.25 7.14 -14.97
C LEU A 259 -25.50 7.77 -14.32
N GLN A 260 -25.43 8.15 -13.06
CA GLN A 260 -26.54 8.80 -12.34
C GLN A 260 -26.87 10.18 -12.95
N LYS A 261 -25.90 10.95 -13.41
CA LYS A 261 -26.13 12.25 -14.08
C LYS A 261 -26.97 12.12 -15.34
N ILE A 262 -26.94 10.98 -16.01
CA ILE A 262 -27.76 10.70 -17.21
C ILE A 262 -29.01 9.88 -16.89
N GLY A 263 -29.34 9.71 -15.60
CA GLY A 263 -30.58 9.06 -15.15
C GLY A 263 -30.54 7.54 -15.11
N VAL A 264 -29.37 6.91 -15.13
CA VAL A 264 -29.24 5.44 -14.96
C VAL A 264 -29.42 5.08 -13.49
N ASP A 265 -30.34 4.16 -13.23
CA ASP A 265 -30.62 3.65 -11.89
C ASP A 265 -29.71 2.48 -11.53
N ILE A 266 -28.99 2.62 -10.42
CA ILE A 266 -28.05 1.62 -9.88
C ILE A 266 -28.64 1.09 -8.57
N PRO A 267 -28.83 -0.23 -8.41
CA PRO A 267 -28.33 -1.33 -9.26
C PRO A 267 -29.36 -1.86 -10.27
N SER A 268 -30.56 -1.28 -10.40
CA SER A 268 -31.67 -1.87 -11.14
C SER A 268 -31.44 -1.98 -12.65
N GLN A 269 -30.78 -1.00 -13.26
CA GLN A 269 -30.42 -1.02 -14.68
C GLN A 269 -29.00 -1.55 -14.93
N CYS A 270 -28.07 -1.28 -14.01
CA CYS A 270 -26.75 -1.89 -14.04
C CYS A 270 -26.19 -2.03 -12.63
N ALA A 271 -25.60 -3.19 -12.34
CA ALA A 271 -24.93 -3.44 -11.06
C ALA A 271 -23.44 -3.07 -11.16
N ILE A 272 -22.88 -2.54 -10.06
CA ILE A 272 -21.48 -2.08 -10.03
C ILE A 272 -20.77 -2.67 -8.82
N VAL A 273 -19.61 -3.30 -9.07
CA VAL A 273 -18.69 -3.79 -8.05
C VAL A 273 -17.35 -3.08 -8.21
N GLY A 274 -16.84 -2.51 -7.12
CA GLY A 274 -15.53 -1.87 -7.03
C GLY A 274 -14.45 -2.80 -6.45
N TYR A 275 -13.33 -2.19 -6.07
CA TYR A 275 -12.19 -2.85 -5.44
C TYR A 275 -11.50 -1.86 -4.51
N ASP A 276 -11.05 -2.27 -3.33
CA ASP A 276 -10.30 -1.63 -2.27
C ASP A 276 -11.03 -1.48 -0.93
N ASP A 277 -12.37 -1.38 -0.92
CA ASP A 277 -13.20 -1.03 0.23
C ASP A 277 -12.74 0.26 0.92
N LEU A 278 -12.60 1.32 0.11
CA LEU A 278 -12.28 2.65 0.62
C LEU A 278 -13.45 3.24 1.41
N PRO A 279 -13.20 4.19 2.33
CA PRO A 279 -14.27 4.85 3.10
C PRO A 279 -15.38 5.41 2.23
N ILE A 280 -15.05 5.94 1.03
CA ILE A 280 -16.03 6.49 0.08
C ILE A 280 -17.03 5.43 -0.40
N ALA A 281 -16.64 4.16 -0.51
CA ALA A 281 -17.53 3.09 -0.95
C ALA A 281 -18.76 2.94 -0.02
N ARG A 282 -18.57 3.19 1.28
CA ARG A 282 -19.62 3.11 2.29
C ARG A 282 -20.54 4.34 2.30
N TRP A 283 -19.97 5.51 2.00
CA TRP A 283 -20.67 6.79 2.14
C TRP A 283 -21.29 7.30 0.84
N TYR A 284 -20.95 6.68 -0.30
CA TYR A 284 -21.58 7.00 -1.58
C TYR A 284 -23.02 6.45 -1.63
N HIS A 285 -23.86 6.99 -2.49
CA HIS A 285 -25.25 6.50 -2.65
C HIS A 285 -25.56 6.17 -4.11
N PRO A 286 -26.00 4.93 -4.42
CA PRO A 286 -26.07 3.77 -3.50
C PRO A 286 -24.70 3.35 -3.00
N ALA A 287 -24.62 2.76 -1.78
CA ALA A 287 -23.36 2.32 -1.19
C ALA A 287 -22.71 1.23 -2.07
N LEU A 288 -21.41 1.39 -2.34
CA LEU A 288 -20.67 0.56 -3.30
C LEU A 288 -20.34 -0.82 -2.74
N THR A 289 -20.79 -1.86 -3.42
CA THR A 289 -20.31 -3.24 -3.27
C THR A 289 -18.89 -3.32 -3.79
N THR A 290 -17.97 -3.89 -3.03
CA THR A 290 -16.53 -3.83 -3.36
C THR A 290 -15.76 -5.01 -2.78
N ILE A 291 -14.53 -5.21 -3.25
CA ILE A 291 -13.58 -6.16 -2.66
C ILE A 291 -12.75 -5.46 -1.61
N HIS A 292 -12.82 -5.95 -0.38
CA HIS A 292 -11.99 -5.46 0.73
C HIS A 292 -10.56 -5.96 0.63
N GLN A 293 -9.61 -5.05 0.78
CA GLN A 293 -8.20 -5.34 0.98
C GLN A 293 -7.83 -5.15 2.46
N SER A 294 -7.33 -6.20 3.12
CA SER A 294 -6.94 -6.14 4.54
C SER A 294 -5.68 -5.29 4.75
N ARG A 295 -5.80 -3.97 4.56
CA ARG A 295 -4.68 -3.01 4.60
C ARG A 295 -3.93 -3.01 5.93
N THR A 296 -4.66 -3.02 7.05
CA THR A 296 -4.06 -3.04 8.40
C THR A 296 -3.22 -4.30 8.62
N LEU A 297 -3.80 -5.48 8.35
CA LEU A 297 -3.06 -6.75 8.47
C LEU A 297 -1.89 -6.79 7.47
N GLY A 298 -2.14 -6.35 6.25
CA GLY A 298 -1.11 -6.30 5.21
C GLY A 298 0.06 -5.40 5.58
N ALA A 299 -0.20 -4.21 6.13
CA ALA A 299 0.83 -3.30 6.60
C ALA A 299 1.68 -3.90 7.74
N GLN A 300 1.05 -4.61 8.68
CA GLN A 300 1.76 -5.30 9.74
C GLN A 300 2.72 -6.35 9.18
N ILE A 301 2.23 -7.23 8.30
CA ILE A 301 3.06 -8.28 7.67
C ILE A 301 4.16 -7.66 6.81
N LEU A 302 3.84 -6.60 6.06
CA LEU A 302 4.79 -5.88 5.21
C LEU A 302 5.96 -5.31 6.01
N VAL A 303 5.68 -4.68 7.15
CA VAL A 303 6.68 -4.14 8.07
C VAL A 303 7.46 -5.26 8.75
N ASP A 304 6.81 -6.34 9.20
CA ASP A 304 7.50 -7.49 9.80
C ASP A 304 8.45 -8.17 8.83
N ASN A 305 8.04 -8.35 7.57
CA ASN A 305 8.90 -8.86 6.50
C ASN A 305 10.10 -7.93 6.24
N LEU A 306 9.86 -6.61 6.21
CA LEU A 306 10.94 -5.65 6.03
C LEU A 306 11.98 -5.73 7.14
N LEU A 307 11.53 -5.69 8.39
CA LEU A 307 12.43 -5.73 9.55
C LEU A 307 13.18 -7.06 9.62
N ALA A 308 12.52 -8.18 9.30
CA ALA A 308 13.17 -9.48 9.18
C ALA A 308 14.26 -9.48 8.09
N ALA A 309 13.97 -8.88 6.93
CA ALA A 309 14.94 -8.77 5.83
C ALA A 309 16.16 -7.90 6.20
N ILE A 310 15.95 -6.79 6.93
CA ILE A 310 17.04 -5.93 7.45
C ILE A 310 17.95 -6.72 8.42
N GLU A 311 17.36 -7.56 9.26
CA GLU A 311 18.09 -8.43 10.20
C GLU A 311 18.73 -9.65 9.53
N GLY A 312 18.55 -9.84 8.23
CA GLY A 312 19.08 -10.98 7.47
C GLY A 312 18.32 -12.29 7.69
N ARG A 313 17.10 -12.23 8.25
CA ARG A 313 16.20 -13.38 8.39
C ARG A 313 15.48 -13.67 7.09
N ASP A 314 15.07 -14.91 6.90
CA ASP A 314 14.29 -15.32 5.75
C ASP A 314 12.88 -14.70 5.80
N THR A 315 12.40 -14.30 4.64
CA THR A 315 11.07 -13.69 4.43
C THR A 315 10.33 -14.41 3.32
N ALA A 316 9.00 -14.36 3.36
CA ALA A 316 8.15 -14.96 2.33
C ALA A 316 7.10 -13.97 1.85
N SER A 317 6.76 -14.08 0.57
CA SER A 317 5.60 -13.36 0.02
C SER A 317 4.30 -13.91 0.59
N VAL A 318 3.36 -13.01 0.87
CA VAL A 318 2.06 -13.35 1.47
C VAL A 318 0.93 -12.81 0.60
N LYS A 319 0.02 -13.69 0.19
CA LYS A 319 -1.24 -13.32 -0.43
C LYS A 319 -2.35 -13.33 0.62
N LEU A 320 -3.04 -12.21 0.76
CA LEU A 320 -4.18 -12.04 1.65
C LEU A 320 -5.47 -12.40 0.94
N ASP A 321 -6.39 -13.05 1.65
CA ASP A 321 -7.69 -13.43 1.10
C ASP A 321 -8.55 -12.17 0.88
N PRO A 322 -9.07 -11.92 -0.35
CA PRO A 322 -9.97 -10.80 -0.62
C PRO A 322 -11.37 -11.10 -0.08
N GLU A 323 -12.00 -10.13 0.58
CA GLU A 323 -13.37 -10.26 1.05
C GLU A 323 -14.33 -9.44 0.17
N LEU A 324 -15.41 -10.06 -0.30
CA LEU A 324 -16.48 -9.32 -0.98
C LEU A 324 -17.40 -8.67 0.06
N VAL A 325 -17.46 -7.35 0.05
CA VAL A 325 -18.35 -6.57 0.90
C VAL A 325 -19.57 -6.13 0.09
N VAL A 326 -20.66 -6.86 0.27
CA VAL A 326 -21.92 -6.60 -0.45
C VAL A 326 -22.62 -5.39 0.18
N ARG A 327 -23.04 -4.45 -0.69
CA ARG A 327 -23.79 -3.24 -0.34
C ARG A 327 -24.95 -3.02 -1.33
N GLU A 328 -25.25 -1.79 -1.66
CA GLU A 328 -26.44 -1.41 -2.42
C GLU A 328 -26.24 -1.43 -3.95
N SER A 329 -24.99 -1.24 -4.43
CA SER A 329 -24.71 -1.05 -5.86
C SER A 329 -24.67 -2.35 -6.68
N ALA A 330 -24.64 -3.50 -6.00
CA ALA A 330 -24.64 -4.81 -6.67
C ALA A 330 -25.12 -5.94 -5.74
#